data_5b70c197a0d012f6a0b3116b3cbb9b26
#
_entry.id   5b70c197a0d012f6a0b3116b3cbb9b26
#
_cell.length_a   1.000
_cell.length_b   1.000
_cell.length_c   1.000
_cell.angle_alpha   90.00
_cell.angle_beta   90.00
_cell.angle_gamma   90.00
#
_symmetry.space_group_name_H-M   'P 1'
#
loop_
_entity.id
_entity.type
_entity.pdbx_description
1 polymer ?
#
loop_
_entity_poly.entity_id
_entity_poly.type
_entity_poly.pdbx_seq_one_letter_code
_entity_poly.pdbx_strand_id
1 'polypeptide(L)'
;MTATAAELPRRRSEPYALPSASDLLRRLLSFTVAVIGILVVAPLIVLIAIAIKATSPGPVLYTQTRIGINRRRRLAAGRAYRDTDRGGKPFTIFKFRTMVPNEPDASQPNEVWATPDDPRVTKIGRILRLYRLDELPQLFNVLLGDMDIVGPRPEQPTIFAKLRQEIDQYQERQRVRPGITGLAQVNQHYDRCIEDVKKKVAYDLEYIQRKGVTEDLKIMLRTFGVVAGKQGGW
;
A
#
# COMPACT_ATOMS: atom_id res chain seq x y z
N MET A 1 26.92 -0.60 22.72
CA MET A 1 26.80 0.75 22.12
C MET A 1 25.33 0.93 21.74
N THR A 2 24.57 1.62 22.58
CA THR A 2 23.15 1.87 22.43
C THR A 2 22.97 3.03 21.45
N ALA A 3 22.42 2.76 20.26
CA ALA A 3 22.05 3.80 19.33
C ALA A 3 20.85 4.57 19.91
N THR A 4 21.11 5.78 20.33
CA THR A 4 20.10 6.75 20.78
C THR A 4 19.14 7.01 19.64
N ALA A 5 17.84 6.80 19.90
CA ALA A 5 16.77 7.16 18.96
C ALA A 5 16.87 8.68 18.72
N ALA A 6 17.37 9.06 17.54
CA ALA A 6 17.44 10.46 17.15
C ALA A 6 16.00 11.00 17.09
N GLU A 7 15.69 11.96 17.95
CA GLU A 7 14.43 12.72 17.90
C GLU A 7 14.31 13.38 16.52
N LEU A 8 13.36 12.87 15.73
CA LEU A 8 13.05 13.46 14.45
C LEU A 8 12.45 14.87 14.69
N PRO A 9 12.97 15.93 14.05
CA PRO A 9 12.49 17.27 14.27
C PRO A 9 11.01 17.39 13.89
N ARG A 10 10.18 17.95 14.77
CA ARG A 10 8.77 18.27 14.54
C ARG A 10 8.66 19.31 13.41
N ARG A 11 8.71 18.87 12.16
CA ARG A 11 8.40 19.73 11.03
C ARG A 11 6.88 19.86 10.87
N ARG A 12 6.39 21.10 10.86
CA ARG A 12 5.01 21.41 10.46
C ARG A 12 4.78 20.82 9.08
N SER A 13 3.67 20.07 8.88
CA SER A 13 3.31 19.50 7.58
C SER A 13 3.34 20.60 6.51
N GLU A 14 4.26 20.49 5.55
CA GLU A 14 4.33 21.43 4.44
C GLU A 14 3.12 21.26 3.52
N PRO A 15 2.60 22.35 2.93
CA PRO A 15 1.50 22.27 1.99
C PRO A 15 1.88 21.41 0.78
N TYR A 16 0.89 20.70 0.19
CA TYR A 16 1.09 19.93 -1.04
C TYR A 16 1.67 20.83 -2.13
N ALA A 17 2.91 20.58 -2.50
CA ALA A 17 3.56 21.28 -3.61
C ALA A 17 2.98 20.82 -4.95
N LEU A 18 3.00 21.70 -5.96
CA LEU A 18 2.66 21.29 -7.32
C LEU A 18 3.60 20.16 -7.78
N PRO A 19 3.12 19.21 -8.61
CA PRO A 19 3.96 18.15 -9.12
C PRO A 19 5.17 18.72 -9.83
N SER A 20 6.36 18.28 -9.46
CA SER A 20 7.60 18.61 -10.15
C SER A 20 7.72 17.82 -11.47
N ALA A 21 8.63 18.22 -12.34
CA ALA A 21 8.96 17.43 -13.54
C ALA A 21 9.38 15.99 -13.17
N SER A 22 10.09 15.82 -12.05
CA SER A 22 10.44 14.51 -11.52
C SER A 22 9.20 13.69 -11.11
N ASP A 23 8.19 14.31 -10.49
CA ASP A 23 6.95 13.63 -10.14
C ASP A 23 6.15 13.19 -11.38
N LEU A 24 6.19 13.98 -12.47
CA LEU A 24 5.58 13.62 -13.74
C LEU A 24 6.30 12.44 -14.40
N LEU A 25 7.64 12.45 -14.43
CA LEU A 25 8.45 11.35 -14.97
C LEU A 25 8.23 10.05 -14.19
N ARG A 26 8.19 10.12 -12.86
CA ARG A 26 7.87 8.97 -12.01
C ARG A 26 6.46 8.43 -12.28
N ARG A 27 5.49 9.34 -12.49
CA ARG A 27 4.13 8.94 -12.86
C ARG A 27 4.10 8.25 -14.22
N LEU A 28 4.81 8.78 -15.21
CA LEU A 28 4.92 8.16 -16.53
C LEU A 28 5.57 6.78 -16.44
N LEU A 29 6.66 6.65 -15.68
CA LEU A 29 7.30 5.35 -15.41
C LEU A 29 6.30 4.36 -14.80
N SER A 30 5.60 4.74 -13.71
CA SER A 30 4.62 3.89 -13.05
C SER A 30 3.49 3.46 -13.99
N PHE A 31 2.98 4.37 -14.80
CA PHE A 31 1.94 4.09 -15.79
C PHE A 31 2.44 3.11 -16.86
N THR A 32 3.61 3.34 -17.42
CA THR A 32 4.21 2.46 -18.45
C THR A 32 4.47 1.06 -17.90
N VAL A 33 5.04 0.96 -16.70
CA VAL A 33 5.26 -0.33 -16.02
C VAL A 33 3.94 -1.05 -15.77
N ALA A 34 2.88 -0.33 -15.36
CA ALA A 34 1.57 -0.94 -15.15
C ALA A 34 0.93 -1.44 -16.44
N VAL A 35 1.01 -0.70 -17.55
CA VAL A 35 0.51 -1.13 -18.86
C VAL A 35 1.23 -2.38 -19.32
N ILE A 36 2.57 -2.34 -19.36
CA ILE A 36 3.39 -3.49 -19.77
C ILE A 36 3.14 -4.68 -18.82
N GLY A 37 3.12 -4.42 -17.52
CA GLY A 37 2.84 -5.45 -16.51
C GLY A 37 1.50 -6.14 -16.76
N ILE A 38 0.41 -5.40 -16.97
CA ILE A 38 -0.90 -5.98 -17.26
C ILE A 38 -0.86 -6.81 -18.54
N LEU A 39 -0.26 -6.32 -19.63
CA LEU A 39 -0.18 -7.08 -20.89
C LEU A 39 0.57 -8.41 -20.72
N VAL A 40 1.69 -8.38 -19.97
CA VAL A 40 2.50 -9.57 -19.73
C VAL A 40 1.79 -10.57 -18.81
N VAL A 41 1.14 -10.07 -17.74
CA VAL A 41 0.50 -10.96 -16.76
C VAL A 41 -0.98 -11.26 -17.06
N ALA A 42 -1.56 -10.71 -18.14
CA ALA A 42 -2.97 -10.93 -18.48
C ALA A 42 -3.37 -12.41 -18.55
N PRO A 43 -2.61 -13.30 -19.20
CA PRO A 43 -2.95 -14.73 -19.21
C PRO A 43 -2.97 -15.33 -17.80
N LEU A 44 -2.01 -14.95 -16.96
CA LEU A 44 -1.93 -15.38 -15.56
C LEU A 44 -3.10 -14.85 -14.74
N ILE A 45 -3.51 -13.58 -14.93
CA ILE A 45 -4.68 -12.98 -14.28
C ILE A 45 -5.95 -13.80 -14.59
N VAL A 46 -6.14 -14.20 -15.86
CA VAL A 46 -7.28 -15.03 -16.27
C VAL A 46 -7.23 -16.41 -15.63
N LEU A 47 -6.06 -17.07 -15.65
CA LEU A 47 -5.88 -18.38 -15.01
C LEU A 47 -6.16 -18.34 -13.51
N ILE A 48 -5.66 -17.32 -12.81
CA ILE A 48 -5.93 -17.11 -11.38
C ILE A 48 -7.43 -16.89 -11.14
N ALA A 49 -8.09 -16.08 -11.98
CA ALA A 49 -9.52 -15.82 -11.86
C ALA A 49 -10.36 -17.09 -12.00
N ILE A 50 -10.04 -17.95 -12.99
CA ILE A 50 -10.69 -19.24 -13.18
C ILE A 50 -10.44 -20.14 -11.97
N ALA A 51 -9.20 -20.24 -11.50
CA ALA A 51 -8.83 -21.06 -10.36
C ALA A 51 -9.57 -20.64 -9.06
N ILE A 52 -9.71 -19.34 -8.80
CA ILE A 52 -10.48 -18.83 -7.65
C ILE A 52 -11.96 -19.21 -7.78
N LYS A 53 -12.55 -19.05 -8.98
CA LYS A 53 -13.95 -19.41 -9.23
C LYS A 53 -14.23 -20.91 -9.09
N ALA A 54 -13.30 -21.75 -9.54
CA ALA A 54 -13.41 -23.20 -9.47
C ALA A 54 -13.27 -23.74 -8.03
N THR A 55 -12.57 -23.05 -7.15
CA THR A 55 -12.22 -23.55 -5.81
C THR A 55 -13.06 -22.96 -4.68
N SER A 56 -13.75 -21.84 -4.89
CA SER A 56 -14.58 -21.24 -3.86
C SER A 56 -15.68 -20.34 -4.42
N PRO A 57 -16.91 -20.35 -3.84
CA PRO A 57 -18.02 -19.50 -4.27
C PRO A 57 -17.71 -18.02 -3.98
N GLY A 58 -18.33 -17.09 -4.76
CA GLY A 58 -18.24 -15.65 -4.55
C GLY A 58 -17.42 -14.91 -5.62
N PRO A 59 -17.12 -13.60 -5.42
CA PRO A 59 -16.41 -12.76 -6.40
C PRO A 59 -14.94 -13.16 -6.51
N VAL A 60 -14.34 -12.96 -7.68
CA VAL A 60 -12.90 -13.20 -7.94
C VAL A 60 -12.04 -12.13 -7.25
N LEU A 61 -12.51 -10.88 -7.30
CA LEU A 61 -11.81 -9.76 -6.70
C LEU A 61 -12.33 -9.48 -5.29
N TYR A 62 -11.40 -9.17 -4.41
CA TYR A 62 -11.63 -8.54 -3.13
C TYR A 62 -11.35 -7.04 -3.26
N THR A 63 -12.21 -6.23 -2.70
CA THR A 63 -12.09 -4.77 -2.70
C THR A 63 -12.13 -4.24 -1.28
N GLN A 64 -11.34 -3.21 -1.00
CA GLN A 64 -11.30 -2.56 0.29
C GLN A 64 -10.96 -1.08 0.16
N THR A 65 -11.56 -0.24 1.00
CA THR A 65 -11.20 1.18 1.05
C THR A 65 -9.84 1.37 1.69
N ARG A 66 -8.98 2.18 1.05
CA ARG A 66 -7.66 2.58 1.54
C ARG A 66 -7.50 4.08 1.48
N ILE A 67 -6.54 4.62 2.25
CA ILE A 67 -6.19 6.04 2.23
C ILE A 67 -5.04 6.27 1.26
N GLY A 68 -5.27 7.15 0.29
CA GLY A 68 -4.31 7.56 -0.73
C GLY A 68 -3.71 8.94 -0.45
N ILE A 69 -3.23 9.57 -1.52
CA ILE A 69 -2.54 10.85 -1.47
C ILE A 69 -3.41 11.97 -0.85
N ASN A 70 -2.80 12.81 -0.03
CA ASN A 70 -3.41 14.02 0.48
C ASN A 70 -3.05 15.23 -0.40
N ARG A 71 -3.94 15.63 -1.30
CA ARG A 71 -3.77 16.80 -2.18
C ARG A 71 -4.33 18.09 -1.57
N ARG A 72 -4.63 18.10 -0.29
CA ARG A 72 -5.15 19.32 0.34
C ARG A 72 -4.06 20.40 0.35
N ARG A 73 -4.29 21.48 -0.38
CA ARG A 73 -3.60 22.74 -0.14
C ARG A 73 -4.10 23.26 1.21
N ARG A 74 -3.23 23.56 2.14
CA ARG A 74 -3.58 24.47 3.24
C ARG A 74 -3.88 25.82 2.59
N LEU A 75 -5.15 26.07 2.29
CA LEU A 75 -5.60 27.42 2.03
C LEU A 75 -5.31 28.20 3.32
N ALA A 76 -4.52 29.26 3.21
CA ALA A 76 -4.41 30.24 4.25
C ALA A 76 -5.82 30.60 4.71
N ALA A 77 -6.09 30.51 6.03
CA ALA A 77 -7.37 30.67 6.66
C ALA A 77 -8.38 29.51 6.54
N GLY A 78 -8.26 28.50 7.38
CA GLY A 78 -9.35 27.94 8.20
C GLY A 78 -10.48 27.17 7.56
N ARG A 79 -10.57 26.98 6.26
CA ARG A 79 -11.68 26.21 5.64
C ARG A 79 -11.22 24.80 5.27
N ALA A 80 -11.49 23.85 6.17
CA ALA A 80 -11.51 22.43 5.81
C ALA A 80 -12.71 22.19 4.91
N TYR A 81 -12.48 21.91 3.63
CA TYR A 81 -13.54 21.69 2.63
C TYR A 81 -14.24 20.31 2.75
N ARG A 82 -14.04 19.57 3.84
CA ARG A 82 -14.71 18.31 4.14
C ARG A 82 -15.01 18.18 5.61
N ASP A 83 -16.19 17.74 5.96
CA ASP A 83 -16.67 17.53 7.34
C ASP A 83 -15.83 16.49 8.12
N THR A 84 -15.08 15.61 7.43
CA THR A 84 -14.23 14.61 8.06
C THR A 84 -12.81 14.61 7.47
N ASP A 85 -11.82 14.82 8.34
CA ASP A 85 -10.41 14.67 7.97
C ASP A 85 -9.99 13.17 7.98
N ARG A 86 -10.00 12.56 6.81
CA ARG A 86 -9.58 11.16 6.62
C ARG A 86 -8.08 11.00 6.34
N GLY A 87 -7.28 12.05 6.45
CA GLY A 87 -5.85 12.02 6.20
C GLY A 87 -5.43 12.06 4.73
N GLY A 88 -6.23 11.56 3.80
CA GLY A 88 -5.98 11.53 2.36
C GLY A 88 -7.25 11.25 1.57
N LYS A 89 -7.14 11.12 0.22
CA LYS A 89 -8.26 10.73 -0.65
C LYS A 89 -8.52 9.23 -0.47
N PRO A 90 -9.70 8.80 -0.01
CA PRO A 90 -10.04 7.38 -0.02
C PRO A 90 -10.10 6.86 -1.47
N PHE A 91 -9.66 5.63 -1.67
CA PHE A 91 -9.79 4.91 -2.93
C PHE A 91 -10.05 3.43 -2.67
N THR A 92 -10.54 2.71 -3.67
CA THR A 92 -10.80 1.27 -3.60
C THR A 92 -9.59 0.52 -4.15
N ILE A 93 -8.93 -0.28 -3.29
CA ILE A 93 -7.85 -1.18 -3.72
C ILE A 93 -8.42 -2.48 -4.26
N PHE A 94 -7.83 -3.02 -5.32
CA PHE A 94 -8.20 -4.29 -5.94
C PHE A 94 -7.18 -5.36 -5.58
N LYS A 95 -7.68 -6.54 -5.16
CA LYS A 95 -6.87 -7.74 -4.93
C LYS A 95 -7.62 -8.98 -5.41
N PHE A 96 -6.92 -10.05 -5.70
CA PHE A 96 -7.57 -11.34 -5.81
C PHE A 96 -8.05 -11.81 -4.43
N ARG A 97 -9.21 -12.46 -4.41
CA ARG A 97 -9.74 -13.06 -3.20
C ARG A 97 -8.89 -14.26 -2.79
N THR A 98 -8.35 -14.22 -1.59
CA THR A 98 -7.51 -15.27 -1.00
C THR A 98 -8.17 -15.95 0.21
N MET A 99 -9.31 -15.43 0.66
CA MET A 99 -10.06 -15.93 1.82
C MET A 99 -11.49 -16.27 1.42
N VAL A 100 -12.08 -17.24 2.12
CA VAL A 100 -13.52 -17.51 2.03
C VAL A 100 -14.25 -16.29 2.61
N PRO A 101 -15.32 -15.79 1.93
CA PRO A 101 -16.15 -14.74 2.53
C PRO A 101 -16.68 -15.24 3.89
N ASN A 102 -16.48 -14.47 4.95
CA ASN A 102 -17.18 -14.73 6.19
C ASN A 102 -18.67 -14.47 5.97
N GLU A 103 -19.52 -15.30 6.55
CA GLU A 103 -20.87 -14.83 6.91
C GLU A 103 -20.68 -13.60 7.80
N PRO A 104 -21.53 -12.56 7.65
CA PRO A 104 -21.42 -11.36 8.44
C PRO A 104 -21.69 -11.71 9.92
N ASP A 105 -20.63 -12.10 10.63
CA ASP A 105 -20.66 -12.19 12.07
C ASP A 105 -20.56 -10.77 12.62
N ALA A 106 -21.72 -10.23 13.00
CA ALA A 106 -21.83 -8.88 13.55
C ALA A 106 -21.04 -8.68 14.86
N SER A 107 -20.51 -9.75 15.43
CA SER A 107 -19.74 -9.73 16.70
C SER A 107 -18.23 -9.57 16.52
N GLN A 108 -17.69 -9.75 15.30
CA GLN A 108 -16.27 -9.57 15.05
C GLN A 108 -16.00 -8.30 14.24
N PRO A 109 -15.17 -7.39 14.75
CA PRO A 109 -14.74 -6.25 13.93
C PRO A 109 -14.01 -6.77 12.68
N ASN A 110 -14.36 -6.22 11.50
CA ASN A 110 -13.75 -6.54 10.20
C ASN A 110 -12.22 -6.27 10.11
N GLU A 111 -11.55 -6.10 11.24
CA GLU A 111 -10.19 -5.59 11.40
C GLU A 111 -9.22 -6.59 12.01
N VAL A 112 -9.57 -7.88 12.03
CA VAL A 112 -8.63 -8.89 12.50
C VAL A 112 -7.52 -9.05 11.47
N TRP A 113 -6.31 -8.70 11.86
CA TRP A 113 -5.11 -8.94 11.07
C TRP A 113 -5.01 -10.45 10.77
N ALA A 114 -4.82 -10.79 9.50
CA ALA A 114 -4.67 -12.18 9.13
C ALA A 114 -3.38 -12.73 9.76
N THR A 115 -3.51 -13.85 10.44
CA THR A 115 -2.36 -14.60 10.99
C THR A 115 -1.82 -15.58 9.93
N PRO A 116 -0.58 -16.09 10.06
CA PRO A 116 -0.01 -17.05 9.13
C PRO A 116 -0.89 -18.27 8.86
N ASP A 117 -1.57 -18.79 9.88
CA ASP A 117 -2.42 -19.98 9.82
C ASP A 117 -3.93 -19.65 9.90
N ASP A 118 -4.34 -18.49 9.37
CA ASP A 118 -5.74 -18.08 9.34
C ASP A 118 -6.59 -19.13 8.57
N PRO A 119 -7.56 -19.80 9.21
CA PRO A 119 -8.35 -20.88 8.62
C PRO A 119 -9.23 -20.39 7.46
N ARG A 120 -9.44 -19.09 7.33
CA ARG A 120 -10.21 -18.49 6.24
C ARG A 120 -9.44 -18.50 4.91
N VAL A 121 -8.11 -18.67 4.96
CA VAL A 121 -7.27 -18.61 3.75
C VAL A 121 -7.47 -19.89 2.93
N THR A 122 -7.91 -19.74 1.67
CA THR A 122 -8.08 -20.86 0.75
C THR A 122 -6.72 -21.46 0.35
N LYS A 123 -6.70 -22.74 -0.11
CA LYS A 123 -5.46 -23.37 -0.59
C LYS A 123 -4.80 -22.56 -1.72
N ILE A 124 -5.58 -22.08 -2.67
CA ILE A 124 -5.12 -21.18 -3.74
C ILE A 124 -4.68 -19.85 -3.15
N GLY A 125 -5.45 -19.28 -2.23
CA GLY A 125 -5.13 -18.02 -1.56
C GLY A 125 -3.76 -18.04 -0.88
N ARG A 126 -3.37 -19.17 -0.28
CA ARG A 126 -2.04 -19.34 0.32
C ARG A 126 -0.92 -19.22 -0.72
N ILE A 127 -1.08 -19.86 -1.89
CA ILE A 127 -0.13 -19.74 -2.99
C ILE A 127 -0.07 -18.30 -3.50
N LEU A 128 -1.22 -17.67 -3.73
CA LEU A 128 -1.28 -16.30 -4.23
C LEU A 128 -0.58 -15.33 -3.28
N ARG A 129 -0.79 -15.45 -1.97
CA ARG A 129 -0.13 -14.63 -0.95
C ARG A 129 1.37 -14.86 -0.89
N LEU A 130 1.81 -16.13 -0.94
CA LEU A 130 3.22 -16.50 -0.87
C LEU A 130 4.05 -15.82 -1.97
N TYR A 131 3.47 -15.68 -3.18
CA TYR A 131 4.11 -15.04 -4.33
C TYR A 131 3.59 -13.62 -4.61
N ARG A 132 2.77 -13.04 -3.71
CA ARG A 132 2.13 -11.73 -3.87
C ARG A 132 1.31 -11.57 -5.16
N LEU A 133 0.88 -12.69 -5.74
CA LEU A 133 0.05 -12.70 -6.95
C LEU A 133 -1.36 -12.14 -6.69
N ASP A 134 -1.80 -12.18 -5.44
CA ASP A 134 -3.05 -11.55 -5.02
C ASP A 134 -3.06 -10.03 -5.20
N GLU A 135 -1.90 -9.40 -5.30
CA GLU A 135 -1.75 -7.96 -5.46
C GLU A 135 -1.70 -7.51 -6.94
N LEU A 136 -1.63 -8.44 -7.91
CA LEU A 136 -1.60 -8.10 -9.34
C LEU A 136 -2.74 -7.18 -9.81
N PRO A 137 -3.99 -7.29 -9.32
CA PRO A 137 -5.05 -6.36 -9.70
C PRO A 137 -4.80 -4.90 -9.29
N GLN A 138 -3.85 -4.62 -8.38
CA GLN A 138 -3.49 -3.24 -8.03
C GLN A 138 -2.83 -2.48 -9.19
N LEU A 139 -2.34 -3.18 -10.22
CA LEU A 139 -1.90 -2.53 -11.46
C LEU A 139 -3.01 -1.67 -12.09
N PHE A 140 -4.28 -2.07 -11.95
CA PHE A 140 -5.42 -1.24 -12.37
C PHE A 140 -5.54 0.01 -11.49
N ASN A 141 -5.25 -0.05 -10.18
CA ASN A 141 -5.21 1.15 -9.34
C ASN A 141 -4.11 2.13 -9.78
N VAL A 142 -2.99 1.61 -10.30
CA VAL A 142 -1.95 2.46 -10.89
C VAL A 142 -2.46 3.13 -12.14
N LEU A 143 -3.13 2.45 -13.07
CA LEU A 143 -3.71 3.07 -14.27
C LEU A 143 -4.75 4.13 -13.93
N LEU A 144 -5.62 3.87 -12.94
CA LEU A 144 -6.64 4.80 -12.46
C LEU A 144 -6.04 6.05 -11.76
N GLY A 145 -4.76 6.03 -11.40
CA GLY A 145 -4.07 7.16 -10.77
C GLY A 145 -4.22 7.23 -9.25
N ASP A 146 -4.78 6.20 -8.62
CA ASP A 146 -4.89 6.10 -7.16
C ASP A 146 -3.57 5.66 -6.52
N MET A 147 -2.75 4.86 -7.24
CA MET A 147 -1.46 4.34 -6.82
C MET A 147 -0.35 4.65 -7.85
N ASP A 148 0.89 4.53 -7.41
CA ASP A 148 2.07 4.38 -8.25
C ASP A 148 2.66 2.96 -8.03
N ILE A 149 3.63 2.51 -8.84
CA ILE A 149 4.30 1.22 -8.60
C ILE A 149 5.07 1.29 -7.27
N VAL A 150 5.80 2.40 -7.04
CA VAL A 150 6.62 2.60 -5.84
C VAL A 150 6.04 3.71 -4.99
N GLY A 151 5.86 3.42 -3.69
CA GLY A 151 5.36 4.36 -2.70
C GLY A 151 5.06 3.68 -1.35
N PRO A 152 4.66 4.45 -0.34
CA PRO A 152 4.19 3.92 0.93
C PRO A 152 2.99 2.96 0.74
N ARG A 153 2.97 1.84 1.48
CA ARG A 153 1.83 0.92 1.43
C ARG A 153 0.56 1.59 1.96
N PRO A 154 -0.58 1.53 1.24
CA PRO A 154 -1.81 2.18 1.68
C PRO A 154 -2.47 1.46 2.86
N GLU A 155 -2.93 2.24 3.84
CA GLU A 155 -3.59 1.71 5.04
C GLU A 155 -5.11 1.84 4.99
N GLN A 156 -5.81 1.02 5.77
CA GLN A 156 -7.25 1.13 6.00
C GLN A 156 -7.57 2.43 6.76
N PRO A 157 -8.73 3.06 6.53
CA PRO A 157 -9.10 4.32 7.17
C PRO A 157 -9.05 4.29 8.70
N THR A 158 -9.53 3.20 9.31
CA THR A 158 -9.57 3.00 10.76
C THR A 158 -8.16 2.85 11.35
N ILE A 159 -7.32 1.99 10.74
CA ILE A 159 -5.92 1.80 11.14
C ILE A 159 -5.15 3.10 10.96
N PHE A 160 -5.36 3.79 9.84
CA PHE A 160 -4.73 5.08 9.58
C PHE A 160 -5.09 6.13 10.64
N ALA A 161 -6.38 6.22 11.00
CA ALA A 161 -6.85 7.16 12.00
C ALA A 161 -6.21 6.91 13.37
N LYS A 162 -6.05 5.63 13.77
CA LYS A 162 -5.39 5.22 15.01
C LYS A 162 -3.90 5.55 14.98
N LEU A 163 -3.17 5.06 13.97
CA LEU A 163 -1.72 5.23 13.89
C LEU A 163 -1.29 6.70 13.76
N ARG A 164 -2.11 7.53 13.14
CA ARG A 164 -1.90 8.97 13.05
C ARG A 164 -1.94 9.70 14.42
N GLN A 165 -2.63 9.13 15.40
CA GLN A 165 -2.68 9.67 16.76
C GLN A 165 -1.50 9.20 17.61
N GLU A 166 -0.97 7.99 17.30
CA GLU A 166 0.08 7.35 18.08
C GLU A 166 1.49 7.64 17.57
N ILE A 167 1.64 7.96 16.28
CA ILE A 167 2.94 8.14 15.63
C ILE A 167 3.04 9.54 15.02
N ASP A 168 3.97 10.32 15.54
CA ASP A 168 4.33 11.61 14.95
C ASP A 168 4.71 11.46 13.47
N GLN A 169 4.31 12.41 12.63
CA GLN A 169 4.60 12.41 11.18
C GLN A 169 3.96 11.27 10.37
N TYR A 170 3.13 10.40 10.97
CA TYR A 170 2.45 9.33 10.22
C TYR A 170 1.68 9.87 9.00
N GLN A 171 1.09 11.06 9.14
CA GLN A 171 0.35 11.77 8.10
C GLN A 171 1.23 12.15 6.89
N GLU A 172 2.53 12.31 7.06
CA GLU A 172 3.45 12.72 5.99
C GLU A 172 3.58 11.67 4.87
N ARG A 173 3.26 10.41 5.18
CA ARG A 173 3.21 9.31 4.21
C ARG A 173 2.26 9.60 3.03
N GLN A 174 1.21 10.40 3.25
CA GLN A 174 0.23 10.80 2.23
C GLN A 174 0.68 11.96 1.35
N ARG A 175 1.92 12.42 1.46
CA ARG A 175 2.49 13.45 0.55
C ARG A 175 2.75 12.90 -0.86
N VAL A 176 2.82 11.58 -1.01
CA VAL A 176 2.97 10.89 -2.29
C VAL A 176 1.83 9.88 -2.48
N ARG A 177 1.66 9.38 -3.70
CA ARG A 177 0.73 8.26 -3.93
C ARG A 177 1.24 7.00 -3.24
N PRO A 178 0.33 6.16 -2.73
CA PRO A 178 0.71 4.85 -2.23
C PRO A 178 1.26 3.98 -3.37
N GLY A 179 2.10 3.00 -3.01
CA GLY A 179 2.73 2.08 -3.94
C GLY A 179 2.28 0.64 -3.76
N ILE A 180 2.44 -0.16 -4.83
CA ILE A 180 2.35 -1.63 -4.78
C ILE A 180 3.55 -2.15 -3.99
N THR A 181 4.75 -1.59 -4.25
CA THR A 181 5.97 -1.80 -3.49
C THR A 181 6.50 -0.48 -2.94
N GLY A 182 7.50 -0.51 -2.07
CA GLY A 182 8.09 0.68 -1.47
C GLY A 182 9.34 0.38 -0.67
N LEU A 183 10.07 1.44 -0.27
CA LEU A 183 11.31 1.30 0.47
C LEU A 183 11.11 0.53 1.79
N ALA A 184 10.03 0.79 2.52
CA ALA A 184 9.67 0.05 3.72
C ALA A 184 9.45 -1.45 3.41
N GLN A 185 8.70 -1.77 2.35
CA GLN A 185 8.34 -3.14 1.99
C GLN A 185 9.52 -4.00 1.55
N VAL A 186 10.59 -3.41 1.00
CA VAL A 186 11.80 -4.15 0.61
C VAL A 186 12.85 -4.24 1.73
N ASN A 187 12.68 -3.49 2.84
CA ASN A 187 13.60 -3.50 3.98
C ASN A 187 13.01 -4.17 5.21
N GLN A 188 11.68 -4.23 5.34
CA GLN A 188 10.99 -4.76 6.53
C GLN A 188 9.83 -5.67 6.10
N HIS A 189 9.73 -6.85 6.74
CA HIS A 189 8.77 -7.86 6.31
C HIS A 189 7.41 -7.71 6.98
N TYR A 190 7.34 -7.48 8.29
CA TYR A 190 6.08 -7.42 9.06
C TYR A 190 6.12 -6.41 10.20
N ASP A 191 4.96 -5.79 10.42
CA ASP A 191 4.71 -4.96 11.60
C ASP A 191 4.10 -5.87 12.70
N ARG A 192 4.88 -6.17 13.74
CA ARG A 192 4.43 -6.98 14.90
C ARG A 192 4.08 -6.11 16.10
N CYS A 193 4.65 -4.93 16.18
CA CYS A 193 4.47 -3.97 17.25
C CYS A 193 4.54 -2.54 16.72
N ILE A 194 4.22 -1.58 17.58
CA ILE A 194 4.22 -0.16 17.22
C ILE A 194 5.62 0.35 16.80
N GLU A 195 6.68 -0.24 17.36
CA GLU A 195 8.07 0.07 17.01
C GLU A 195 8.39 -0.31 15.58
N ASP A 196 7.85 -1.43 15.09
CA ASP A 196 8.00 -1.85 13.69
C ASP A 196 7.27 -0.88 12.76
N VAL A 197 6.08 -0.40 13.15
CA VAL A 197 5.35 0.61 12.40
C VAL A 197 6.14 1.94 12.36
N LYS A 198 6.78 2.35 13.46
CA LYS A 198 7.64 3.54 13.46
C LYS A 198 8.83 3.40 12.51
N LYS A 199 9.49 2.23 12.46
CA LYS A 199 10.56 1.96 11.48
C LYS A 199 10.04 2.02 10.04
N LYS A 200 8.89 1.42 9.77
CA LYS A 200 8.21 1.51 8.47
C LYS A 200 7.96 2.96 8.06
N VAL A 201 7.44 3.79 8.99
CA VAL A 201 7.23 5.21 8.74
C VAL A 201 8.55 5.91 8.42
N ALA A 202 9.64 5.61 9.14
CA ALA A 202 10.95 6.18 8.86
C ALA A 202 11.43 5.87 7.43
N TYR A 203 11.30 4.63 6.96
CA TYR A 203 11.60 4.25 5.56
C TYR A 203 10.69 4.97 4.56
N ASP A 204 9.40 5.10 4.85
CA ASP A 204 8.46 5.79 3.98
C ASP A 204 8.83 7.29 3.86
N LEU A 205 9.23 7.94 4.97
CA LEU A 205 9.67 9.33 4.98
C LEU A 205 11.02 9.51 4.27
N GLU A 206 11.96 8.58 4.45
CA GLU A 206 13.22 8.55 3.71
C GLU A 206 12.97 8.47 2.20
N TYR A 207 12.09 7.57 1.77
CA TYR A 207 11.68 7.48 0.37
C TYR A 207 11.11 8.79 -0.15
N ILE A 208 10.20 9.43 0.60
CA ILE A 208 9.58 10.70 0.20
C ILE A 208 10.64 11.80 -0.01
N GLN A 209 11.71 11.81 0.79
CA GLN A 209 12.81 12.77 0.65
C GLN A 209 13.68 12.49 -0.58
N ARG A 210 13.91 11.20 -0.92
CA ARG A 210 14.79 10.76 -2.00
C ARG A 210 14.07 10.39 -3.29
N LYS A 211 12.72 10.48 -3.31
CA LYS A 211 11.90 10.02 -4.43
C LYS A 211 12.40 10.56 -5.77
N GLY A 212 12.56 9.66 -6.72
CA GLY A 212 13.03 9.95 -8.07
C GLY A 212 12.93 8.70 -8.93
N VAL A 213 13.06 8.85 -10.26
CA VAL A 213 13.02 7.73 -11.21
C VAL A 213 14.07 6.67 -10.86
N THR A 214 15.29 7.09 -10.53
CA THR A 214 16.38 6.18 -10.18
C THR A 214 16.08 5.40 -8.90
N GLU A 215 15.50 6.05 -7.89
CA GLU A 215 15.15 5.40 -6.63
C GLU A 215 13.99 4.41 -6.84
N ASP A 216 12.99 4.79 -7.62
CA ASP A 216 11.89 3.90 -7.97
C ASP A 216 12.40 2.64 -8.70
N LEU A 217 13.30 2.78 -9.66
CA LEU A 217 13.91 1.65 -10.37
C LEU A 217 14.70 0.72 -9.42
N LYS A 218 15.49 1.28 -8.50
CA LYS A 218 16.20 0.49 -7.49
C LYS A 218 15.25 -0.32 -6.61
N ILE A 219 14.15 0.30 -6.14
CA ILE A 219 13.16 -0.37 -5.30
C ILE A 219 12.44 -1.46 -6.09
N MET A 220 12.06 -1.20 -7.36
CA MET A 220 11.47 -2.22 -8.23
C MET A 220 12.40 -3.43 -8.41
N LEU A 221 13.69 -3.22 -8.68
CA LEU A 221 14.66 -4.31 -8.80
C LEU A 221 14.79 -5.11 -7.51
N ARG A 222 14.87 -4.43 -6.35
CA ARG A 222 14.93 -5.12 -5.04
C ARG A 222 13.65 -5.91 -4.75
N THR A 223 12.49 -5.45 -5.23
CA THR A 223 11.21 -6.15 -5.06
C THR A 223 11.24 -7.54 -5.68
N PHE A 224 11.86 -7.72 -6.85
CA PHE A 224 12.02 -9.04 -7.45
C PHE A 224 12.78 -10.01 -6.54
N GLY A 225 13.83 -9.56 -5.88
CA GLY A 225 14.59 -10.37 -4.91
C GLY A 225 13.73 -10.78 -3.70
N VAL A 226 12.92 -9.87 -3.17
CA VAL A 226 12.04 -10.13 -2.03
C VAL A 226 10.94 -11.13 -2.41
N VAL A 227 10.32 -10.98 -3.58
CA VAL A 227 9.29 -11.90 -4.09
C VAL A 227 9.86 -13.27 -4.38
N ALA A 228 11.02 -13.35 -5.05
CA ALA A 228 11.70 -14.62 -5.35
C ALA A 228 12.17 -15.35 -4.07
N GLY A 229 12.62 -14.60 -3.07
CA GLY A 229 13.04 -15.13 -1.77
C GLY A 229 11.88 -15.58 -0.87
N LYS A 230 10.62 -15.47 -1.35
CA LYS A 230 9.39 -15.79 -0.56
C LYS A 230 9.34 -15.05 0.79
N GLN A 231 9.99 -13.91 0.86
CA GLN A 231 10.05 -13.08 2.06
C GLN A 231 8.88 -12.09 2.03
N GLY A 232 7.83 -12.36 2.79
CA GLY A 232 6.77 -11.37 2.99
C GLY A 232 5.39 -11.69 2.42
N GLY A 233 5.02 -12.93 2.29
CA GLY A 233 3.71 -13.38 1.84
C GLY A 233 2.79 -13.86 2.97
N TRP A 234 2.28 -12.92 3.81
CA TRP A 234 1.20 -13.23 4.79
C TRP A 234 0.11 -12.18 4.76
#